data_e3abb6bb76652173c43eeece1a02431c
#
_entry.id   e3abb6bb76652173c43eeece1a02431c
#
_cell.length_a   1.000
_cell.length_b   1.000
_cell.length_c   1.000
_cell.angle_alpha   90.00
_cell.angle_beta   90.00
_cell.angle_gamma   90.00
#
_symmetry.space_group_name_H-M   'P 1'
#
loop_
_entity.id
_entity.type
_entity.pdbx_description
1 polymer ?
#
loop_
_entity_poly.entity_id
_entity_poly.type
_entity_poly.pdbx_seq_one_letter_code
_entity_poly.pdbx_strand_id
1 'polypeptide(L)'
;VGACSQAQRKTSCRSIFCCLLHWRRRRETCKFHGNRCVTSVSVALKDQRLRLLLTTYHQAFLSPGGGETELHQLAEYINDVGVRADLYGPNSRRLSAYDAVIHFSAHGGGEGLLQDIKAAGKPIVLIPNFNFFDQQHKANDVVQRHLDLADLVILRTNVEKDLCQKNFVIANDKIAVVPPGIAPGFGKPAEEGLFQSAYGLDRYILWVGQIAEHKRQLETIEALQGINIPLVFVGGYADKRYYDQCRAAAGDYVRFLPYMQPASEILRSAMQSCSVYLELGDDAPGFSSLEAALAGSPMVLNDHPWSREMFGSLQIYVEANNPTAIRAAVTTALDTRTRNQLTEEMRSRHLQPGPTRHLLELLKLKVGR
;
A
#
# COMPACT_ATOMS: atom_id res chain seq x y z
N VAL A 1 -45.86 29.23 39.16
CA VAL A 1 -47.14 28.66 38.73
C VAL A 1 -46.87 27.59 37.69
N GLY A 2 -47.13 26.33 38.03
CA GLY A 2 -47.31 25.27 37.10
C GLY A 2 -46.34 24.11 37.28
N ALA A 3 -46.58 23.25 38.26
CA ALA A 3 -46.04 21.88 38.36
C ALA A 3 -46.68 20.96 37.29
N CYS A 4 -45.90 20.02 36.77
CA CYS A 4 -46.38 18.69 36.34
C CYS A 4 -45.13 17.90 35.90
N SER A 5 -44.78 16.91 36.46
CA SER A 5 -45.09 15.58 36.90
C SER A 5 -44.05 14.64 36.30
N GLN A 6 -43.34 13.99 37.21
CA GLN A 6 -42.57 12.79 36.93
C GLN A 6 -43.47 11.66 36.43
N ALA A 7 -43.14 11.03 35.35
CA ALA A 7 -43.55 9.63 35.11
C ALA A 7 -42.59 8.91 34.15
N GLN A 8 -41.87 7.94 34.69
CA GLN A 8 -41.56 6.64 34.11
C GLN A 8 -40.86 6.57 32.74
N ARG A 9 -39.59 6.16 32.76
CA ARG A 9 -39.12 5.03 31.93
C ARG A 9 -37.94 4.30 32.57
N LYS A 10 -38.22 3.37 33.45
CA LYS A 10 -37.42 2.18 33.70
C LYS A 10 -37.91 1.12 32.72
N THR A 11 -37.06 0.70 31.84
CA THR A 11 -36.98 -0.54 31.05
C THR A 11 -35.93 -0.27 29.96
N SER A 12 -34.92 -0.99 29.81
CA SER A 12 -34.61 -2.37 29.76
C SER A 12 -33.09 -2.48 29.53
N CYS A 13 -32.39 -2.87 30.55
CA CYS A 13 -30.98 -3.32 30.44
C CYS A 13 -30.94 -4.80 30.88
N ARG A 14 -31.69 -5.66 30.19
CA ARG A 14 -31.75 -7.10 30.48
C ARG A 14 -31.83 -8.00 29.22
N SER A 15 -31.18 -7.64 28.14
CA SER A 15 -31.22 -8.48 26.95
C SER A 15 -29.85 -8.88 26.37
N ILE A 16 -28.74 -8.46 26.97
CA ILE A 16 -27.39 -8.79 26.45
C ILE A 16 -26.73 -9.95 27.24
N PHE A 17 -27.26 -10.32 28.41
CA PHE A 17 -26.65 -11.39 29.24
C PHE A 17 -27.25 -12.79 29.02
N CYS A 18 -28.28 -12.94 28.20
CA CYS A 18 -28.95 -14.23 28.00
C CYS A 18 -28.44 -15.06 26.81
N CYS A 19 -27.64 -14.48 25.91
CA CYS A 19 -27.11 -15.21 24.77
C CYS A 19 -25.80 -15.98 25.04
N LEU A 20 -25.12 -15.73 26.18
CA LEU A 20 -23.85 -16.38 26.49
C LEU A 20 -23.98 -17.65 27.33
N LEU A 21 -25.14 -17.99 27.82
CA LEU A 21 -25.37 -19.18 28.67
C LEU A 21 -26.06 -20.35 27.96
N HIS A 22 -26.46 -20.22 26.71
CA HIS A 22 -27.10 -21.32 25.96
C HIS A 22 -26.17 -22.11 25.04
N TRP A 23 -24.88 -21.80 25.02
CA TRP A 23 -23.89 -22.49 24.16
C TRP A 23 -23.15 -23.66 24.82
N ARG A 24 -23.44 -23.95 26.10
CA ARG A 24 -22.76 -25.04 26.85
C ARG A 24 -23.57 -26.34 27.09
N ARG A 25 -24.77 -26.48 26.51
CA ARG A 25 -25.56 -27.71 26.69
C ARG A 25 -26.31 -28.11 25.42
N ARG A 26 -25.59 -28.52 24.40
CA ARG A 26 -26.08 -29.50 23.40
C ARG A 26 -24.87 -30.20 22.79
N ARG A 27 -24.29 -31.10 23.56
CA ARG A 27 -23.74 -32.34 23.03
C ARG A 27 -24.86 -33.36 23.15
N GLU A 28 -25.46 -33.69 22.03
CA GLU A 28 -26.01 -35.01 21.76
C GLU A 28 -26.82 -34.96 20.45
N THR A 29 -26.41 -35.88 19.54
CA THR A 29 -27.16 -36.41 18.42
C THR A 29 -27.53 -35.51 17.26
N CYS A 30 -26.62 -35.43 16.27
CA CYS A 30 -27.02 -35.44 14.86
C CYS A 30 -26.20 -36.48 14.10
N LYS A 31 -26.73 -37.68 14.01
CA LYS A 31 -26.34 -38.65 12.96
C LYS A 31 -26.94 -38.15 11.66
N PHE A 32 -26.16 -37.67 10.74
CA PHE A 32 -26.55 -37.54 9.34
C PHE A 32 -25.46 -38.06 8.43
N HIS A 33 -25.86 -38.95 7.58
CA HIS A 33 -25.12 -39.60 6.50
C HIS A 33 -24.75 -38.54 5.44
N GLY A 34 -23.53 -38.63 4.93
CA GLY A 34 -23.16 -37.94 3.69
C GLY A 34 -21.75 -37.37 3.71
N ASN A 35 -20.80 -38.17 3.23
CA ASN A 35 -19.43 -37.72 2.87
C ASN A 35 -19.48 -36.49 1.97
N ARG A 36 -19.14 -35.32 2.46
CA ARG A 36 -18.54 -34.16 1.76
C ARG A 36 -18.61 -32.89 2.59
N CYS A 37 -17.92 -32.83 3.73
CA CYS A 37 -17.70 -31.56 4.40
C CYS A 37 -16.48 -31.54 5.38
N VAL A 38 -15.44 -32.35 5.09
CA VAL A 38 -14.30 -32.47 6.02
C VAL A 38 -13.03 -31.78 5.52
N THR A 39 -12.96 -31.40 4.23
CA THR A 39 -11.70 -30.90 3.66
C THR A 39 -11.50 -29.38 3.77
N SER A 40 -12.54 -28.57 3.95
CA SER A 40 -12.38 -27.11 4.03
C SER A 40 -12.08 -26.59 5.45
N VAL A 41 -12.55 -27.30 6.49
CA VAL A 41 -12.34 -26.86 7.89
C VAL A 41 -10.92 -27.19 8.38
N SER A 42 -10.30 -28.25 7.86
CA SER A 42 -8.95 -28.65 8.28
C SER A 42 -7.84 -27.77 7.70
N VAL A 43 -8.06 -27.17 6.52
CA VAL A 43 -7.08 -26.24 5.91
C VAL A 43 -7.09 -24.90 6.64
N ALA A 44 -8.24 -24.37 7.02
CA ALA A 44 -8.35 -23.12 7.77
C ALA A 44 -7.73 -23.22 9.18
N LEU A 45 -7.79 -24.39 9.82
CA LEU A 45 -7.21 -24.60 11.15
C LEU A 45 -5.68 -24.75 11.15
N LYS A 46 -5.07 -25.13 10.02
CA LYS A 46 -3.60 -25.20 9.89
C LYS A 46 -2.98 -23.81 9.75
N ASP A 47 -3.64 -22.88 9.06
CA ASP A 47 -3.14 -21.50 8.86
C ASP A 47 -3.25 -20.65 10.13
N GLN A 48 -4.16 -20.94 11.04
CA GLN A 48 -4.29 -20.27 12.34
C GLN A 48 -3.09 -20.49 13.29
N ARG A 49 -2.13 -21.36 12.95
CA ARG A 49 -0.93 -21.61 13.78
C ARG A 49 0.24 -20.73 13.44
N LEU A 50 0.34 -20.18 12.23
CA LEU A 50 1.44 -19.33 11.83
C LEU A 50 1.36 -17.98 12.54
N ARG A 51 2.48 -17.58 13.15
CA ARG A 51 2.62 -16.28 13.83
C ARG A 51 3.83 -15.56 13.29
N LEU A 52 3.62 -14.34 12.85
CA LEU A 52 4.62 -13.51 12.22
C LEU A 52 4.88 -12.27 13.08
N LEU A 53 6.15 -11.87 13.16
CA LEU A 53 6.55 -10.59 13.70
C LEU A 53 6.97 -9.69 12.54
N LEU A 54 6.34 -8.53 12.41
CA LEU A 54 6.73 -7.53 11.43
C LEU A 54 7.63 -6.50 12.11
N THR A 55 8.77 -6.23 11.52
CA THR A 55 9.79 -5.31 12.04
C THR A 55 10.23 -4.32 10.97
N THR A 56 10.81 -3.21 11.38
CA THR A 56 11.46 -2.23 10.51
C THR A 56 12.59 -1.56 11.28
N TYR A 57 13.24 -0.55 10.72
CA TYR A 57 14.26 0.22 11.44
C TYR A 57 13.63 1.03 12.59
N HIS A 58 14.42 1.27 13.65
CA HIS A 58 13.91 1.74 14.94
C HIS A 58 13.30 3.16 14.92
N GLN A 59 13.64 3.98 13.93
CA GLN A 59 13.16 5.38 13.81
C GLN A 59 11.95 5.51 12.88
N ALA A 60 11.52 4.44 12.22
CA ALA A 60 10.49 4.48 11.17
C ALA A 60 9.23 5.25 11.57
N PHE A 61 8.72 4.98 12.77
CA PHE A 61 7.46 5.60 13.23
C PHE A 61 7.62 6.98 13.90
N LEU A 62 8.82 7.55 13.94
CA LEU A 62 9.00 8.94 14.39
C LEU A 62 8.53 9.95 13.33
N SER A 63 8.62 9.58 12.05
CA SER A 63 8.11 10.37 10.94
C SER A 63 7.55 9.44 9.86
N PRO A 64 6.36 8.86 10.10
CA PRO A 64 5.82 7.84 9.21
C PRO A 64 5.52 8.38 7.82
N GLY A 65 5.88 7.60 6.82
CA GLY A 65 5.65 7.86 5.40
C GLY A 65 4.89 6.71 4.72
N GLY A 66 5.10 6.58 3.41
CA GLY A 66 4.48 5.51 2.61
C GLY A 66 4.90 4.11 3.03
N GLY A 67 6.18 3.93 3.40
CA GLY A 67 6.71 2.64 3.83
C GLY A 67 6.11 2.14 5.14
N GLU A 68 5.97 3.02 6.13
CA GLU A 68 5.35 2.67 7.41
C GLU A 68 3.87 2.36 7.26
N THR A 69 3.18 3.09 6.38
CA THR A 69 1.78 2.81 6.00
C THR A 69 1.67 1.43 5.35
N GLU A 70 2.57 1.08 4.44
CA GLU A 70 2.63 -0.24 3.80
C GLU A 70 2.82 -1.36 4.83
N LEU A 71 3.75 -1.18 5.79
CA LEU A 71 4.00 -2.16 6.84
C LEU A 71 2.76 -2.40 7.72
N HIS A 72 2.04 -1.34 8.09
CA HIS A 72 0.78 -1.45 8.83
C HIS A 72 -0.28 -2.20 8.03
N GLN A 73 -0.49 -1.81 6.78
CA GLN A 73 -1.45 -2.47 5.89
C GLN A 73 -1.11 -3.94 5.67
N LEU A 74 0.18 -4.27 5.51
CA LEU A 74 0.61 -5.67 5.39
C LEU A 74 0.25 -6.49 6.63
N ALA A 75 0.45 -5.95 7.84
CA ALA A 75 0.06 -6.61 9.08
C ALA A 75 -1.47 -6.84 9.14
N GLU A 76 -2.27 -5.87 8.74
CA GLU A 76 -3.73 -5.98 8.66
C GLU A 76 -4.15 -7.06 7.66
N TYR A 77 -3.61 -7.04 6.44
CA TYR A 77 -3.96 -8.03 5.40
C TYR A 77 -3.57 -9.47 5.80
N ILE A 78 -2.44 -9.64 6.49
CA ILE A 78 -2.04 -10.96 7.01
C ILE A 78 -3.03 -11.43 8.08
N ASN A 79 -3.46 -10.54 8.98
CA ASN A 79 -4.47 -10.86 10.00
C ASN A 79 -5.84 -11.17 9.36
N ASP A 80 -6.25 -10.44 8.33
CA ASP A 80 -7.52 -10.64 7.61
C ASP A 80 -7.61 -12.02 6.95
N VAL A 81 -6.49 -12.59 6.52
CA VAL A 81 -6.47 -13.97 5.98
C VAL A 81 -6.29 -15.05 7.04
N GLY A 82 -6.38 -14.69 8.34
CA GLY A 82 -6.39 -15.62 9.46
C GLY A 82 -5.01 -16.05 9.97
N VAL A 83 -3.94 -15.40 9.52
CA VAL A 83 -2.57 -15.57 10.03
C VAL A 83 -2.27 -14.45 11.02
N ARG A 84 -1.71 -14.79 12.18
CA ARG A 84 -1.39 -13.78 13.17
C ARG A 84 -0.12 -13.01 12.81
N ALA A 85 -0.25 -11.71 12.65
CA ALA A 85 0.85 -10.77 12.45
C ALA A 85 0.83 -9.69 13.54
N ASP A 86 1.91 -9.58 14.30
CA ASP A 86 2.12 -8.53 15.30
C ASP A 86 3.22 -7.57 14.79
N LEU A 87 3.04 -6.27 14.96
CA LEU A 87 4.10 -5.29 14.75
C LEU A 87 5.05 -5.29 15.96
N TYR A 88 6.35 -5.21 15.70
CA TYR A 88 7.35 -5.14 16.76
C TYR A 88 7.22 -3.83 17.55
N GLY A 89 7.10 -3.96 18.88
CA GLY A 89 6.97 -2.83 19.78
C GLY A 89 6.56 -3.27 21.19
N PRO A 90 6.13 -2.36 22.05
CA PRO A 90 5.78 -2.64 23.45
C PRO A 90 4.72 -3.74 23.63
N ASN A 91 3.85 -3.90 22.64
CA ASN A 91 2.74 -4.86 22.67
C ASN A 91 3.07 -6.17 21.96
N SER A 92 4.25 -6.31 21.34
CA SER A 92 4.67 -7.56 20.72
C SER A 92 4.99 -8.62 21.77
N ARG A 93 4.88 -9.89 21.38
CA ARG A 93 5.24 -11.02 22.23
C ARG A 93 6.77 -11.22 22.21
N ARG A 94 7.25 -12.13 23.05
CA ARG A 94 8.65 -12.59 22.98
C ARG A 94 8.92 -13.23 21.61
N LEU A 95 10.11 -13.04 21.05
CA LEU A 95 10.51 -13.55 19.74
C LEU A 95 10.25 -15.06 19.58
N SER A 96 10.41 -15.85 20.65
CA SER A 96 10.14 -17.29 20.66
C SER A 96 8.69 -17.66 20.32
N ALA A 97 7.74 -16.73 20.45
CA ALA A 97 6.34 -16.96 20.13
C ALA A 97 6.01 -16.85 18.63
N TYR A 98 6.95 -16.40 17.83
CA TYR A 98 6.77 -16.24 16.37
C TYR A 98 7.49 -17.33 15.62
N ASP A 99 6.97 -17.66 14.44
CA ASP A 99 7.50 -18.69 13.55
C ASP A 99 8.51 -18.10 12.57
N ALA A 100 8.32 -16.85 12.13
CA ALA A 100 9.21 -16.10 11.28
C ALA A 100 9.07 -14.59 11.51
N VAL A 101 10.02 -13.83 10.95
CA VAL A 101 10.02 -12.37 10.97
C VAL A 101 9.96 -11.85 9.55
N ILE A 102 9.10 -10.84 9.31
CA ILE A 102 9.11 -10.04 8.09
C ILE A 102 9.76 -8.70 8.46
N HIS A 103 10.90 -8.38 7.86
CA HIS A 103 11.56 -7.09 8.04
C HIS A 103 11.32 -6.20 6.83
N PHE A 104 10.84 -4.99 7.08
CA PHE A 104 10.55 -4.02 6.05
C PHE A 104 11.61 -2.92 6.03
N SER A 105 12.13 -2.60 4.85
CA SER A 105 13.21 -1.67 4.56
C SER A 105 14.62 -2.21 4.86
N ALA A 106 15.50 -2.08 3.89
CA ALA A 106 16.95 -2.32 4.04
C ALA A 106 17.72 -1.02 4.31
N HIS A 107 17.00 0.07 4.59
CA HIS A 107 17.53 1.41 4.87
C HIS A 107 17.30 1.79 6.32
N GLY A 108 17.99 2.81 6.80
CA GLY A 108 17.74 3.38 8.13
C GLY A 108 18.29 2.61 9.33
N GLY A 109 19.05 1.54 9.09
CA GLY A 109 19.55 0.63 10.13
C GLY A 109 18.54 -0.48 10.45
N GLY A 110 18.98 -1.50 11.14
CA GLY A 110 18.17 -2.71 11.44
C GLY A 110 19.02 -3.95 11.51
N GLU A 111 20.27 -3.88 11.03
CA GLU A 111 21.18 -5.02 10.97
C GLU A 111 21.37 -5.70 12.34
N GLY A 112 21.53 -4.92 13.42
CA GLY A 112 21.65 -5.46 14.77
C GLY A 112 20.43 -6.27 15.19
N LEU A 113 19.23 -5.75 14.91
CA LEU A 113 17.98 -6.46 15.16
C LEU A 113 17.90 -7.76 14.34
N LEU A 114 18.26 -7.71 13.07
CA LEU A 114 18.26 -8.90 12.19
C LEU A 114 19.29 -9.93 12.64
N GLN A 115 20.45 -9.52 13.13
CA GLN A 115 21.47 -10.42 13.71
C GLN A 115 20.94 -11.16 14.92
N ASP A 116 20.26 -10.45 15.84
CA ASP A 116 19.64 -11.05 17.03
C ASP A 116 18.54 -12.04 16.64
N ILE A 117 17.70 -11.69 15.66
CA ILE A 117 16.64 -12.58 15.15
C ILE A 117 17.27 -13.84 14.52
N LYS A 118 18.33 -13.69 13.73
CA LYS A 118 19.05 -14.79 13.11
C LYS A 118 19.70 -15.70 14.17
N ALA A 119 20.35 -15.11 15.17
CA ALA A 119 20.94 -15.84 16.30
C ALA A 119 19.90 -16.63 17.11
N ALA A 120 18.67 -16.14 17.19
CA ALA A 120 17.54 -16.86 17.78
C ALA A 120 16.95 -17.95 16.87
N GLY A 121 17.55 -18.22 15.72
CA GLY A 121 17.13 -19.27 14.78
C GLY A 121 15.81 -19.00 14.09
N LYS A 122 15.39 -17.72 13.93
CA LYS A 122 14.15 -17.37 13.25
C LYS A 122 14.40 -17.05 11.79
N PRO A 123 13.61 -17.62 10.85
CA PRO A 123 13.63 -17.22 9.45
C PRO A 123 13.29 -15.75 9.27
N ILE A 124 14.04 -15.08 8.38
CA ILE A 124 13.89 -13.67 8.06
C ILE A 124 13.43 -13.53 6.61
N VAL A 125 12.26 -12.90 6.42
CA VAL A 125 11.80 -12.44 5.12
C VAL A 125 12.02 -10.93 5.05
N LEU A 126 12.77 -10.47 4.07
CA LEU A 126 13.09 -9.07 3.87
C LEU A 126 12.25 -8.50 2.71
N ILE A 127 11.57 -7.38 2.96
CA ILE A 127 10.98 -6.51 1.93
C ILE A 127 11.84 -5.25 1.90
N PRO A 128 12.81 -5.13 1.01
CA PRO A 128 13.88 -4.14 1.14
C PRO A 128 13.45 -2.70 0.89
N ASN A 129 12.32 -2.46 0.21
CA ASN A 129 11.83 -1.13 -0.15
C ASN A 129 12.90 -0.28 -0.84
N PHE A 130 13.41 -0.77 -1.96
CA PHE A 130 14.50 -0.12 -2.70
C PHE A 130 14.11 1.22 -3.32
N ASN A 131 15.07 2.14 -3.30
CA ASN A 131 15.02 3.41 -4.01
C ASN A 131 16.15 3.44 -5.06
N PHE A 132 15.89 2.84 -6.23
CA PHE A 132 16.90 2.75 -7.30
C PHE A 132 17.04 4.01 -8.17
N PHE A 133 16.26 5.05 -7.92
CA PHE A 133 16.35 6.31 -8.65
C PHE A 133 17.60 7.12 -8.31
N ASP A 134 18.15 6.95 -7.11
CA ASP A 134 19.37 7.63 -6.71
C ASP A 134 20.60 6.77 -7.03
N GLN A 135 21.50 7.29 -7.85
CA GLN A 135 22.76 6.61 -8.20
C GLN A 135 23.69 6.41 -6.99
N GLN A 136 23.43 7.11 -5.86
CA GLN A 136 24.17 6.92 -4.61
C GLN A 136 23.88 5.57 -3.94
N HIS A 137 22.86 4.83 -4.36
CA HIS A 137 22.54 3.50 -3.85
C HIS A 137 23.27 2.35 -4.57
N LYS A 138 24.26 2.66 -5.39
CA LYS A 138 25.16 1.65 -5.95
C LYS A 138 26.01 1.06 -4.82
N ALA A 139 25.88 -0.26 -4.59
CA ALA A 139 26.70 -1.02 -3.64
C ALA A 139 26.74 -0.42 -2.21
N ASN A 140 25.58 -0.33 -1.57
CA ASN A 140 25.49 0.10 -0.18
C ASN A 140 25.71 -1.13 0.75
N ASP A 141 26.79 -1.12 1.53
CA ASP A 141 27.13 -2.21 2.46
C ASP A 141 26.02 -2.49 3.49
N VAL A 142 25.25 -1.47 3.89
CA VAL A 142 24.11 -1.63 4.80
C VAL A 142 23.04 -2.50 4.14
N VAL A 143 22.68 -2.19 2.90
CA VAL A 143 21.71 -2.98 2.13
C VAL A 143 22.23 -4.39 1.93
N GLN A 144 23.51 -4.56 1.54
CA GLN A 144 24.10 -5.88 1.35
C GLN A 144 24.00 -6.73 2.62
N ARG A 145 24.33 -6.18 3.79
CA ARG A 145 24.19 -6.91 5.07
C ARG A 145 22.77 -7.34 5.38
N HIS A 146 21.76 -6.53 5.05
CA HIS A 146 20.36 -6.94 5.19
C HIS A 146 20.01 -8.11 4.26
N LEU A 147 20.48 -8.07 3.00
CA LEU A 147 20.31 -9.16 2.03
C LEU A 147 21.00 -10.46 2.48
N ASP A 148 22.20 -10.36 3.06
CA ASP A 148 22.95 -11.51 3.58
C ASP A 148 22.23 -12.19 4.74
N LEU A 149 21.62 -11.42 5.64
CA LEU A 149 20.90 -11.92 6.81
C LEU A 149 19.53 -12.54 6.45
N ALA A 150 18.93 -12.12 5.34
CA ALA A 150 17.63 -12.61 4.90
C ALA A 150 17.68 -14.06 4.40
N ASP A 151 16.65 -14.83 4.70
CA ASP A 151 16.42 -16.18 4.15
C ASP A 151 15.56 -16.13 2.87
N LEU A 152 14.75 -15.07 2.72
CA LEU A 152 13.92 -14.78 1.55
C LEU A 152 13.85 -13.26 1.37
N VAL A 153 14.02 -12.79 0.15
CA VAL A 153 13.89 -11.38 -0.24
C VAL A 153 12.69 -11.25 -1.17
N ILE A 154 11.74 -10.40 -0.80
CA ILE A 154 10.54 -10.14 -1.57
C ILE A 154 10.71 -8.82 -2.31
N LEU A 155 10.64 -8.87 -3.62
CA LEU A 155 10.69 -7.73 -4.53
C LEU A 155 9.34 -7.54 -5.21
N ARG A 156 9.03 -6.31 -5.62
CA ARG A 156 7.69 -5.93 -6.13
C ARG A 156 7.51 -6.24 -7.62
N THR A 157 8.62 -6.20 -8.37
CA THR A 157 8.62 -6.35 -9.83
C THR A 157 9.86 -7.16 -10.28
N ASN A 158 9.81 -7.70 -11.50
CA ASN A 158 10.99 -8.31 -12.11
C ASN A 158 12.07 -7.27 -12.43
N VAL A 159 11.66 -6.04 -12.78
CA VAL A 159 12.63 -4.93 -12.97
C VAL A 159 13.38 -4.65 -11.67
N GLU A 160 12.69 -4.63 -10.53
CA GLU A 160 13.34 -4.49 -9.21
C GLU A 160 14.28 -5.64 -8.91
N LYS A 161 13.90 -6.89 -9.26
CA LYS A 161 14.73 -8.07 -9.14
C LYS A 161 16.02 -7.92 -9.97
N ASP A 162 15.91 -7.53 -11.23
CA ASP A 162 17.06 -7.37 -12.11
C ASP A 162 18.00 -6.26 -11.61
N LEU A 163 17.45 -5.15 -11.13
CA LEU A 163 18.23 -4.07 -10.51
C LEU A 163 18.89 -4.51 -9.21
N CYS A 164 18.21 -5.29 -8.37
CA CYS A 164 18.77 -5.85 -7.14
C CYS A 164 19.97 -6.74 -7.47
N GLN A 165 19.81 -7.68 -8.40
CA GLN A 165 20.89 -8.60 -8.81
C GLN A 165 22.06 -7.90 -9.52
N LYS A 166 21.81 -6.78 -10.19
CA LYS A 166 22.85 -5.96 -10.82
C LYS A 166 23.71 -5.22 -9.80
N ASN A 167 23.12 -4.78 -8.69
CA ASN A 167 23.77 -3.90 -7.72
C ASN A 167 24.28 -4.64 -6.47
N PHE A 168 23.77 -5.84 -6.17
CA PHE A 168 24.05 -6.59 -4.96
C PHE A 168 24.36 -8.07 -5.25
N VAL A 169 25.10 -8.68 -4.35
CA VAL A 169 25.38 -10.12 -4.38
C VAL A 169 24.25 -10.85 -3.66
N ILE A 170 23.42 -11.57 -4.39
CA ILE A 170 22.32 -12.34 -3.83
C ILE A 170 22.03 -13.60 -4.65
N ALA A 171 21.83 -14.72 -3.98
CA ALA A 171 21.47 -15.98 -4.62
C ALA A 171 20.03 -15.93 -5.17
N ASN A 172 19.85 -16.46 -6.39
CA ASN A 172 18.55 -16.37 -7.07
C ASN A 172 17.41 -17.10 -6.33
N ASP A 173 17.72 -18.17 -5.60
CA ASP A 173 16.79 -18.94 -4.79
C ASP A 173 16.33 -18.22 -3.50
N LYS A 174 17.00 -17.13 -3.14
CA LYS A 174 16.58 -16.23 -2.06
C LYS A 174 15.60 -15.15 -2.51
N ILE A 175 15.38 -14.97 -3.80
CA ILE A 175 14.51 -13.89 -4.32
C ILE A 175 13.17 -14.45 -4.76
N ALA A 176 12.11 -13.76 -4.40
CA ALA A 176 10.79 -13.95 -4.98
C ALA A 176 10.17 -12.60 -5.35
N VAL A 177 9.32 -12.58 -6.38
CA VAL A 177 8.59 -11.39 -6.80
C VAL A 177 7.14 -11.53 -6.34
N VAL A 178 6.71 -10.60 -5.49
CA VAL A 178 5.33 -10.50 -5.02
C VAL A 178 4.83 -9.08 -5.28
N PRO A 179 3.89 -8.89 -6.21
CA PRO A 179 3.33 -7.58 -6.46
C PRO A 179 2.71 -6.95 -5.21
N PRO A 180 2.80 -5.64 -5.02
CA PRO A 180 2.17 -4.97 -3.89
C PRO A 180 0.66 -5.12 -3.93
N GLY A 181 0.04 -5.31 -2.77
CA GLY A 181 -1.39 -5.54 -2.65
C GLY A 181 -2.15 -4.30 -2.18
N ILE A 182 -3.32 -4.05 -2.76
CA ILE A 182 -4.17 -2.89 -2.48
C ILE A 182 -5.50 -3.32 -1.89
N ALA A 183 -6.01 -2.51 -0.95
CA ALA A 183 -7.30 -2.75 -0.31
C ALA A 183 -8.44 -2.81 -1.32
N PRO A 184 -9.36 -3.79 -1.22
CA PRO A 184 -10.52 -3.91 -2.10
C PRO A 184 -11.44 -2.68 -2.09
N GLY A 185 -11.34 -1.88 -1.04
CA GLY A 185 -12.14 -0.66 -0.88
C GLY A 185 -11.98 0.36 -2.00
N PHE A 186 -10.80 0.45 -2.64
CA PHE A 186 -10.56 1.40 -3.73
C PHE A 186 -11.39 1.12 -4.99
N GLY A 187 -11.78 -0.12 -5.25
CA GLY A 187 -12.67 -0.47 -6.33
C GLY A 187 -14.17 -0.26 -6.06
N LYS A 188 -14.53 0.17 -4.83
CA LYS A 188 -15.94 0.47 -4.49
C LYS A 188 -16.30 1.88 -4.94
N PRO A 189 -17.52 2.10 -5.44
CA PRO A 189 -17.99 3.46 -5.72
C PRO A 189 -17.88 4.35 -4.48
N ALA A 190 -17.42 5.58 -4.65
CA ALA A 190 -17.52 6.65 -3.67
C ALA A 190 -18.80 7.45 -3.94
N GLU A 191 -19.20 8.29 -2.99
CA GLU A 191 -20.27 9.24 -3.22
C GLU A 191 -19.92 10.15 -4.40
N GLU A 192 -20.85 10.25 -5.36
CA GLU A 192 -20.65 11.04 -6.58
C GLU A 192 -20.49 12.53 -6.25
N GLY A 193 -19.46 13.15 -6.81
CA GLY A 193 -19.21 14.57 -6.60
C GLY A 193 -18.70 14.95 -5.21
N LEU A 194 -18.43 14.00 -4.31
CA LEU A 194 -17.97 14.29 -2.95
C LEU A 194 -16.71 15.17 -2.93
N PHE A 195 -15.67 14.78 -3.68
CA PHE A 195 -14.43 15.55 -3.72
C PHE A 195 -14.61 16.90 -4.41
N GLN A 196 -15.35 16.94 -5.51
CA GLN A 196 -15.64 18.17 -6.26
C GLN A 196 -16.39 19.19 -5.38
N SER A 197 -17.42 18.74 -4.68
CA SER A 197 -18.21 19.59 -3.76
C SER A 197 -17.37 20.09 -2.58
N ALA A 198 -16.53 19.25 -2.01
CA ALA A 198 -15.70 19.60 -0.87
C ALA A 198 -14.64 20.67 -1.18
N TYR A 199 -14.11 20.68 -2.43
CA TYR A 199 -13.00 21.55 -2.84
C TYR A 199 -13.37 22.56 -3.94
N GLY A 200 -14.62 22.62 -4.38
CA GLY A 200 -15.07 23.53 -5.43
C GLY A 200 -14.41 23.26 -6.78
N LEU A 201 -14.33 21.99 -7.17
CA LEU A 201 -13.65 21.53 -8.38
C LEU A 201 -14.62 20.76 -9.27
N ASP A 202 -14.75 21.14 -10.55
CA ASP A 202 -15.53 20.35 -11.52
C ASP A 202 -14.65 19.31 -12.23
N ARG A 203 -13.55 19.77 -12.79
CA ARG A 203 -12.55 18.95 -13.50
C ARG A 203 -11.18 19.27 -12.90
N TYR A 204 -10.33 18.25 -12.77
CA TYR A 204 -8.99 18.44 -12.23
C TYR A 204 -8.04 17.32 -12.67
N ILE A 205 -6.76 17.64 -12.67
CA ILE A 205 -5.64 16.72 -12.78
C ILE A 205 -5.21 16.42 -11.34
N LEU A 206 -5.04 15.17 -10.99
CA LEU A 206 -4.75 14.73 -9.62
C LEU A 206 -3.35 14.11 -9.52
N TRP A 207 -2.64 14.45 -8.47
CA TRP A 207 -1.44 13.76 -8.02
C TRP A 207 -1.53 13.52 -6.52
N VAL A 208 -1.42 12.26 -6.10
CA VAL A 208 -1.45 11.87 -4.68
C VAL A 208 -0.10 11.33 -4.27
N GLY A 209 0.57 11.99 -3.33
CA GLY A 209 1.86 11.59 -2.83
C GLY A 209 2.61 12.72 -2.13
N GLN A 210 3.76 12.37 -1.57
CA GLN A 210 4.64 13.35 -0.94
C GLN A 210 5.25 14.28 -1.98
N ILE A 211 5.32 15.57 -1.68
CA ILE A 211 6.01 16.55 -2.51
C ILE A 211 7.51 16.45 -2.19
N ALA A 212 8.29 16.02 -3.18
CA ALA A 212 9.72 15.77 -3.05
C ALA A 212 10.40 15.94 -4.41
N GLU A 213 11.68 16.34 -4.43
CA GLU A 213 12.41 16.66 -5.67
C GLU A 213 12.40 15.49 -6.68
N HIS A 214 12.64 14.26 -6.23
CA HIS A 214 12.59 13.07 -7.08
C HIS A 214 11.19 12.76 -7.64
N LYS A 215 10.14 13.40 -7.13
CA LYS A 215 8.76 13.29 -7.65
C LYS A 215 8.46 14.28 -8.76
N ARG A 216 9.33 15.27 -9.03
CA ARG A 216 9.24 16.20 -10.17
C ARG A 216 7.94 17.03 -10.23
N GLN A 217 7.38 17.41 -9.07
CA GLN A 217 6.18 18.26 -9.07
C GLN A 217 6.48 19.66 -9.63
N LEU A 218 7.68 20.21 -9.39
CA LEU A 218 8.05 21.53 -9.92
C LEU A 218 8.04 21.54 -11.44
N GLU A 219 8.70 20.58 -12.07
CA GLU A 219 8.76 20.43 -13.53
C GLU A 219 7.35 20.18 -14.11
N THR A 220 6.52 19.48 -13.39
CA THR A 220 5.12 19.25 -13.77
C THR A 220 4.30 20.53 -13.72
N ILE A 221 4.46 21.36 -12.70
CA ILE A 221 3.83 22.69 -12.59
C ILE A 221 4.25 23.54 -13.78
N GLU A 222 5.54 23.63 -14.07
CA GLU A 222 6.07 24.42 -15.18
C GLU A 222 5.58 23.92 -16.54
N ALA A 223 5.58 22.60 -16.74
CA ALA A 223 5.11 21.98 -17.99
C ALA A 223 3.62 22.24 -18.26
N LEU A 224 2.81 22.36 -17.22
CA LEU A 224 1.36 22.54 -17.33
C LEU A 224 0.90 24.00 -17.19
N GLN A 225 1.82 24.97 -17.16
CA GLN A 225 1.45 26.39 -17.15
C GLN A 225 0.48 26.73 -18.28
N GLY A 226 -0.61 27.45 -17.96
CA GLY A 226 -1.63 27.85 -18.93
C GLY A 226 -2.57 26.72 -19.39
N ILE A 227 -2.51 25.54 -18.75
CA ILE A 227 -3.58 24.56 -18.90
C ILE A 227 -4.84 25.05 -18.17
N ASN A 228 -5.98 25.00 -18.81
CA ASN A 228 -7.23 25.50 -18.24
C ASN A 228 -7.97 24.44 -17.39
N ILE A 229 -7.22 23.71 -16.56
CA ILE A 229 -7.74 22.67 -15.66
C ILE A 229 -6.90 22.70 -14.39
N PRO A 230 -7.51 22.72 -13.18
CA PRO A 230 -6.77 22.69 -11.93
C PRO A 230 -5.86 21.48 -11.80
N LEU A 231 -4.60 21.71 -11.39
CA LEU A 231 -3.64 20.69 -10.99
C LEU A 231 -3.68 20.59 -9.45
N VAL A 232 -4.05 19.42 -8.94
CA VAL A 232 -4.28 19.20 -7.51
C VAL A 232 -3.25 18.21 -6.98
N PHE A 233 -2.43 18.66 -6.05
CA PHE A 233 -1.53 17.83 -5.28
C PHE A 233 -2.17 17.51 -3.92
N VAL A 234 -2.22 16.22 -3.57
CA VAL A 234 -2.73 15.73 -2.28
C VAL A 234 -1.60 15.04 -1.53
N GLY A 235 -1.17 15.60 -0.41
CA GLY A 235 -0.11 15.01 0.42
C GLY A 235 0.70 16.03 1.18
N GLY A 236 1.63 15.55 2.02
CA GLY A 236 2.62 16.37 2.69
C GLY A 236 3.85 16.62 1.83
N TYR A 237 4.88 17.20 2.41
CA TYR A 237 6.18 17.43 1.76
C TYR A 237 7.32 16.79 2.58
N ALA A 238 8.35 16.33 1.88
CA ALA A 238 9.58 15.81 2.49
C ALA A 238 10.54 16.94 2.85
N ASP A 239 10.70 17.90 1.93
CA ASP A 239 11.58 19.04 2.07
C ASP A 239 10.78 20.34 1.89
N LYS A 240 10.83 21.20 2.91
CA LYS A 240 10.15 22.50 2.88
C LYS A 240 10.69 23.40 1.79
N ARG A 241 11.99 23.38 1.51
CA ARG A 241 12.61 24.22 0.46
C ARG A 241 12.05 23.88 -0.92
N TYR A 242 11.98 22.59 -1.26
CA TYR A 242 11.40 22.15 -2.53
C TYR A 242 9.90 22.47 -2.61
N TYR A 243 9.18 22.27 -1.51
CA TYR A 243 7.76 22.64 -1.43
C TYR A 243 7.57 24.15 -1.68
N ASP A 244 8.41 25.03 -1.07
CA ASP A 244 8.34 26.47 -1.27
C ASP A 244 8.65 26.85 -2.73
N GLN A 245 9.55 26.15 -3.41
CA GLN A 245 9.80 26.32 -4.85
C GLN A 245 8.55 25.95 -5.69
N CYS A 246 7.92 24.81 -5.40
CA CYS A 246 6.67 24.43 -6.05
C CYS A 246 5.57 25.48 -5.83
N ARG A 247 5.46 26.00 -4.61
CA ARG A 247 4.50 27.06 -4.27
C ARG A 247 4.78 28.37 -5.03
N ALA A 248 6.02 28.75 -5.19
CA ALA A 248 6.42 29.96 -5.92
C ALA A 248 6.17 29.84 -7.43
N ALA A 249 6.34 28.65 -8.01
CA ALA A 249 6.05 28.38 -9.43
C ALA A 249 4.55 28.19 -9.71
N ALA A 250 3.75 27.93 -8.66
CA ALA A 250 2.33 27.66 -8.79
C ALA A 250 1.55 28.92 -9.17
N GLY A 251 0.80 28.83 -10.28
CA GLY A 251 -0.26 29.81 -10.59
C GLY A 251 -1.59 29.43 -9.91
N ASP A 252 -2.64 30.22 -10.18
CA ASP A 252 -3.97 30.05 -9.60
C ASP A 252 -4.61 28.69 -9.94
N TYR A 253 -4.11 28.01 -10.96
CA TYR A 253 -4.57 26.68 -11.40
C TYR A 253 -4.03 25.54 -10.52
N VAL A 254 -3.05 25.78 -9.62
CA VAL A 254 -2.45 24.74 -8.76
C VAL A 254 -3.06 24.78 -7.37
N ARG A 255 -3.46 23.62 -6.86
CA ARG A 255 -3.99 23.43 -5.50
C ARG A 255 -3.12 22.45 -4.74
N PHE A 256 -2.70 22.81 -3.52
CA PHE A 256 -2.00 21.94 -2.59
C PHE A 256 -2.95 21.59 -1.45
N LEU A 257 -3.34 20.32 -1.37
CA LEU A 257 -4.23 19.81 -0.34
C LEU A 257 -3.44 18.96 0.68
N PRO A 258 -3.86 18.95 1.93
CA PRO A 258 -3.18 18.16 2.96
C PRO A 258 -3.27 16.66 2.67
N TYR A 259 -2.47 15.89 3.43
CA TYR A 259 -2.56 14.44 3.44
C TYR A 259 -4.00 13.98 3.71
N MET A 260 -4.45 13.00 2.95
CA MET A 260 -5.72 12.30 3.12
C MET A 260 -5.45 10.85 3.50
N GLN A 261 -6.25 10.32 4.42
CA GLN A 261 -6.14 8.93 4.86
C GLN A 261 -6.32 7.98 3.67
N PRO A 262 -5.43 6.97 3.49
CA PRO A 262 -5.62 5.91 2.50
C PRO A 262 -6.99 5.24 2.68
N ALA A 263 -7.60 4.83 1.58
CA ALA A 263 -8.93 4.22 1.52
C ALA A 263 -10.10 5.09 2.07
N SER A 264 -9.86 6.35 2.47
CA SER A 264 -10.94 7.26 2.82
C SER A 264 -11.86 7.50 1.62
N GLU A 265 -13.14 7.75 1.89
CA GLU A 265 -14.11 7.97 0.81
C GLU A 265 -13.78 9.21 -0.02
N ILE A 266 -13.28 10.27 0.63
CA ILE A 266 -12.89 11.50 -0.06
C ILE A 266 -11.69 11.28 -1.01
N LEU A 267 -10.68 10.50 -0.61
CA LEU A 267 -9.55 10.16 -1.47
C LEU A 267 -9.97 9.25 -2.63
N ARG A 268 -10.85 8.28 -2.36
CA ARG A 268 -11.42 7.40 -3.39
C ARG A 268 -12.26 8.20 -4.39
N SER A 269 -13.11 9.13 -3.90
CA SER A 269 -13.86 10.06 -4.75
C SER A 269 -12.91 10.91 -5.61
N ALA A 270 -11.82 11.44 -5.02
CA ALA A 270 -10.81 12.19 -5.76
C ALA A 270 -10.23 11.40 -6.94
N MET A 271 -9.86 10.15 -6.71
CA MET A 271 -9.29 9.27 -7.76
C MET A 271 -10.33 8.87 -8.80
N GLN A 272 -11.56 8.56 -8.39
CA GLN A 272 -12.64 8.17 -9.31
C GLN A 272 -13.13 9.32 -10.19
N SER A 273 -13.03 10.56 -9.72
CA SER A 273 -13.58 11.73 -10.41
C SER A 273 -12.53 12.56 -11.15
N CYS A 274 -11.22 12.34 -10.92
CA CYS A 274 -10.19 13.10 -11.62
C CYS A 274 -10.26 12.88 -13.14
N SER A 275 -9.90 13.92 -13.89
CA SER A 275 -9.81 13.84 -15.34
C SER A 275 -8.56 13.10 -15.79
N VAL A 276 -7.46 13.26 -15.04
CA VAL A 276 -6.17 12.58 -15.24
C VAL A 276 -5.49 12.43 -13.89
N TYR A 277 -4.91 11.27 -13.64
CA TYR A 277 -3.98 11.02 -12.54
C TYR A 277 -2.54 11.07 -13.06
N LEU A 278 -1.65 11.79 -12.36
CA LEU A 278 -0.24 11.92 -12.73
C LEU A 278 0.66 11.20 -11.72
N GLU A 279 1.69 10.52 -12.22
CA GLU A 279 2.85 10.06 -11.46
C GLU A 279 4.08 10.12 -12.37
N LEU A 280 4.87 11.20 -12.21
CA LEU A 280 6.02 11.49 -13.05
C LEU A 280 7.36 11.39 -12.28
N GLY A 281 7.33 10.80 -11.09
CA GLY A 281 8.52 10.61 -10.26
C GLY A 281 9.57 9.70 -10.90
N ASP A 282 10.82 9.83 -10.43
CA ASP A 282 11.94 9.00 -10.85
C ASP A 282 11.96 7.64 -10.14
N ASP A 283 11.24 7.51 -9.03
CA ASP A 283 11.08 6.27 -8.28
C ASP A 283 9.97 5.38 -8.85
N ALA A 284 9.95 4.12 -8.38
CA ALA A 284 8.86 3.22 -8.71
C ALA A 284 7.51 3.78 -8.24
N PRO A 285 6.45 3.67 -9.06
CA PRO A 285 5.13 4.16 -8.68
C PRO A 285 4.68 3.57 -7.35
N GLY A 286 4.19 4.44 -6.47
CA GLY A 286 3.74 4.06 -5.14
C GLY A 286 2.34 3.45 -5.11
N PHE A 287 1.87 3.16 -3.88
CA PHE A 287 0.52 2.64 -3.65
C PHE A 287 -0.58 3.54 -4.21
N SER A 288 -0.41 4.87 -4.09
CA SER A 288 -1.40 5.83 -4.61
C SER A 288 -1.65 5.70 -6.11
N SER A 289 -0.63 5.34 -6.89
CA SER A 289 -0.80 5.09 -8.33
C SER A 289 -1.57 3.79 -8.60
N LEU A 290 -1.32 2.74 -7.81
CA LEU A 290 -2.09 1.49 -7.88
C LEU A 290 -3.54 1.70 -7.45
N GLU A 291 -3.75 2.49 -6.40
CA GLU A 291 -5.08 2.87 -5.90
C GLU A 291 -5.87 3.66 -6.97
N ALA A 292 -5.20 4.62 -7.63
CA ALA A 292 -5.79 5.37 -8.73
C ALA A 292 -6.15 4.48 -9.93
N ALA A 293 -5.28 3.53 -10.28
CA ALA A 293 -5.55 2.55 -11.32
C ALA A 293 -6.76 1.67 -10.97
N LEU A 294 -6.85 1.19 -9.72
CA LEU A 294 -7.97 0.40 -9.24
C LEU A 294 -9.28 1.20 -9.16
N ALA A 295 -9.18 2.51 -8.87
CA ALA A 295 -10.30 3.45 -8.93
C ALA A 295 -10.75 3.76 -10.37
N GLY A 296 -9.99 3.35 -11.38
CA GLY A 296 -10.29 3.57 -12.80
C GLY A 296 -9.89 4.96 -13.32
N SER A 297 -8.94 5.63 -12.68
CA SER A 297 -8.41 6.93 -13.14
C SER A 297 -7.70 6.80 -14.49
N PRO A 298 -7.91 7.70 -15.46
CA PRO A 298 -7.02 7.85 -16.61
C PRO A 298 -5.63 8.28 -16.11
N MET A 299 -4.56 7.63 -16.55
CA MET A 299 -3.22 7.85 -15.98
C MET A 299 -2.21 8.31 -17.00
N VAL A 300 -1.35 9.25 -16.59
CA VAL A 300 -0.10 9.61 -17.26
C VAL A 300 1.05 9.32 -16.30
N LEU A 301 1.95 8.46 -16.73
CA LEU A 301 3.03 7.92 -15.89
C LEU A 301 4.39 8.24 -16.50
N ASN A 302 5.41 8.35 -15.65
CA ASN A 302 6.79 8.40 -16.13
C ASN A 302 7.16 7.11 -16.85
N ASP A 303 7.81 7.24 -18.01
CA ASP A 303 8.21 6.11 -18.84
C ASP A 303 9.42 5.39 -18.26
N HIS A 304 9.14 4.53 -17.31
CA HIS A 304 10.12 3.68 -16.65
C HIS A 304 9.77 2.19 -16.80
N PRO A 305 10.76 1.29 -16.88
CA PRO A 305 10.51 -0.14 -16.99
C PRO A 305 9.58 -0.68 -15.88
N TRP A 306 9.72 -0.24 -14.63
CA TRP A 306 8.81 -0.65 -13.55
C TRP A 306 7.40 -0.12 -13.70
N SER A 307 7.22 1.11 -14.24
CA SER A 307 5.87 1.64 -14.53
C SER A 307 5.19 0.78 -15.60
N ARG A 308 5.92 0.40 -16.64
CA ARG A 308 5.41 -0.48 -17.69
C ARG A 308 5.09 -1.89 -17.21
N GLU A 309 5.94 -2.47 -16.31
CA GLU A 309 5.67 -3.77 -15.72
C GLU A 309 4.43 -3.74 -14.81
N MET A 310 4.28 -2.68 -14.02
CA MET A 310 3.17 -2.55 -13.06
C MET A 310 1.84 -2.26 -13.74
N PHE A 311 1.80 -1.37 -14.73
CA PHE A 311 0.56 -0.83 -15.30
C PHE A 311 0.29 -1.27 -16.75
N GLY A 312 1.16 -2.07 -17.36
CA GLY A 312 0.96 -2.60 -18.72
C GLY A 312 1.00 -1.53 -19.80
N SER A 313 0.37 -1.83 -20.94
CA SER A 313 0.41 -0.98 -22.15
C SER A 313 -0.76 -0.01 -22.29
N LEU A 314 -1.71 -0.02 -21.37
CA LEU A 314 -2.95 0.76 -21.48
C LEU A 314 -2.83 2.18 -20.94
N GLN A 315 -1.64 2.56 -20.43
CA GLN A 315 -1.36 3.89 -19.92
C GLN A 315 -0.66 4.78 -20.93
N ILE A 316 -0.74 6.08 -20.69
CA ILE A 316 0.09 7.05 -21.41
C ILE A 316 1.39 7.19 -20.63
N TYR A 317 2.50 6.88 -21.29
CA TYR A 317 3.84 7.01 -20.72
C TYR A 317 4.55 8.20 -21.36
N VAL A 318 5.28 8.94 -20.53
CA VAL A 318 5.99 10.15 -20.96
C VAL A 318 7.34 10.26 -20.25
N GLU A 319 8.35 10.73 -20.95
CA GLU A 319 9.62 11.13 -20.33
C GLU A 319 9.40 12.37 -19.46
N ALA A 320 9.58 12.20 -18.15
CA ALA A 320 9.28 13.23 -17.16
C ALA A 320 10.25 14.44 -17.20
N ASN A 321 11.32 14.37 -17.97
CA ASN A 321 12.25 15.48 -18.24
C ASN A 321 11.88 16.32 -19.48
N ASN A 322 10.78 15.99 -20.15
CA ASN A 322 10.34 16.68 -21.36
C ASN A 322 9.01 17.42 -21.14
N PRO A 323 9.03 18.73 -20.84
CA PRO A 323 7.81 19.50 -20.55
C PRO A 323 6.79 19.51 -21.70
N THR A 324 7.26 19.53 -22.95
CA THR A 324 6.37 19.49 -24.12
C THR A 324 5.66 18.14 -24.23
N ALA A 325 6.38 17.04 -23.97
CA ALA A 325 5.81 15.71 -23.97
C ALA A 325 4.82 15.51 -22.80
N ILE A 326 5.12 16.03 -21.61
CA ILE A 326 4.20 16.02 -20.47
C ILE A 326 2.89 16.70 -20.82
N ARG A 327 2.96 17.92 -21.38
CA ARG A 327 1.76 18.66 -21.79
C ARG A 327 0.96 17.91 -22.85
N ALA A 328 1.59 17.37 -23.88
CA ALA A 328 0.94 16.60 -24.93
C ALA A 328 0.26 15.34 -24.36
N ALA A 329 0.94 14.59 -23.48
CA ALA A 329 0.41 13.40 -22.84
C ALA A 329 -0.82 13.70 -21.98
N VAL A 330 -0.76 14.75 -21.18
CA VAL A 330 -1.90 15.20 -20.36
C VAL A 330 -3.08 15.62 -21.22
N THR A 331 -2.84 16.39 -22.30
CA THR A 331 -3.90 16.79 -23.24
C THR A 331 -4.56 15.57 -23.88
N THR A 332 -3.77 14.60 -24.34
CA THR A 332 -4.28 13.34 -24.89
C THR A 332 -5.13 12.58 -23.87
N ALA A 333 -4.66 12.49 -22.61
CA ALA A 333 -5.40 11.82 -21.54
C ALA A 333 -6.75 12.50 -21.24
N LEU A 334 -6.78 13.84 -21.29
CA LEU A 334 -8.02 14.63 -21.09
C LEU A 334 -9.06 14.39 -22.19
N ASP A 335 -8.62 14.09 -23.41
CA ASP A 335 -9.49 13.88 -24.58
C ASP A 335 -10.00 12.44 -24.66
N THR A 336 -9.18 11.45 -24.30
CA THR A 336 -9.46 10.03 -24.56
C THR A 336 -10.34 9.36 -23.51
N ARG A 337 -10.41 9.85 -22.28
CA ARG A 337 -11.24 9.35 -21.17
C ARG A 337 -11.30 7.81 -20.99
N THR A 338 -10.20 7.11 -21.25
CA THR A 338 -10.16 5.63 -21.21
C THR A 338 -10.15 5.13 -19.78
N ARG A 339 -11.31 4.85 -19.19
CA ARG A 339 -11.43 4.51 -17.74
C ARG A 339 -11.48 3.02 -17.41
N ASN A 340 -11.84 2.11 -18.31
CA ASN A 340 -12.37 0.82 -17.89
C ASN A 340 -11.48 -0.42 -18.06
N GLN A 341 -10.46 -0.41 -18.91
CA GLN A 341 -9.71 -1.63 -19.22
C GLN A 341 -8.64 -1.99 -18.20
N LEU A 342 -8.10 -1.00 -17.51
CA LEU A 342 -7.04 -1.20 -16.53
C LEU A 342 -7.49 -1.92 -15.26
N THR A 343 -8.73 -1.69 -14.88
CA THR A 343 -9.27 -2.13 -13.59
C THR A 343 -9.24 -3.65 -13.44
N GLU A 344 -9.47 -4.43 -14.49
CA GLU A 344 -9.50 -5.89 -14.41
C GLU A 344 -8.09 -6.50 -14.29
N GLU A 345 -7.13 -6.01 -15.06
CA GLU A 345 -5.74 -6.44 -14.95
C GLU A 345 -5.16 -6.08 -13.58
N MET A 346 -5.42 -4.86 -13.10
CA MET A 346 -4.98 -4.42 -11.77
C MET A 346 -5.62 -5.23 -10.65
N ARG A 347 -6.91 -5.61 -10.77
CA ARG A 347 -7.59 -6.46 -9.81
C ARG A 347 -6.96 -7.84 -9.73
N SER A 348 -6.69 -8.48 -10.86
CA SER A 348 -6.13 -9.83 -10.88
C SER A 348 -4.74 -9.89 -10.24
N ARG A 349 -3.94 -8.83 -10.39
CA ARG A 349 -2.54 -8.78 -9.95
C ARG A 349 -2.37 -8.19 -8.56
N HIS A 350 -3.10 -7.12 -8.22
CA HIS A 350 -2.83 -6.29 -7.05
C HIS A 350 -3.95 -6.27 -6.01
N LEU A 351 -5.11 -6.89 -6.26
CA LEU A 351 -6.19 -6.85 -5.29
C LEU A 351 -5.95 -7.81 -4.13
N GLN A 352 -6.01 -7.28 -2.90
CA GLN A 352 -6.00 -8.13 -1.70
C GLN A 352 -7.23 -9.05 -1.66
N PRO A 353 -7.10 -10.30 -1.17
CA PRO A 353 -5.95 -10.87 -0.46
C PRO A 353 -4.95 -11.66 -1.33
N GLY A 354 -4.99 -11.54 -2.66
CA GLY A 354 -4.13 -12.32 -3.58
C GLY A 354 -2.64 -12.20 -3.26
N PRO A 355 -2.04 -10.99 -3.28
CA PRO A 355 -0.63 -10.78 -2.99
C PRO A 355 -0.21 -11.27 -1.60
N THR A 356 -1.03 -11.03 -0.57
CA THR A 356 -0.75 -11.50 0.79
C THR A 356 -0.75 -13.03 0.88
N ARG A 357 -1.68 -13.72 0.22
CA ARG A 357 -1.69 -15.19 0.17
C ARG A 357 -0.44 -15.73 -0.52
N HIS A 358 -0.04 -15.13 -1.64
CA HIS A 358 1.18 -15.52 -2.34
C HIS A 358 2.43 -15.35 -1.45
N LEU A 359 2.56 -14.21 -0.76
CA LEU A 359 3.64 -13.99 0.22
C LEU A 359 3.66 -15.09 1.30
N LEU A 360 2.50 -15.43 1.85
CA LEU A 360 2.38 -16.44 2.91
C LEU A 360 2.71 -17.85 2.41
N GLU A 361 2.39 -18.20 1.18
CA GLU A 361 2.77 -19.48 0.58
C GLU A 361 4.29 -19.59 0.45
N LEU A 362 4.96 -18.57 -0.07
CA LEU A 362 6.43 -18.52 -0.17
C LEU A 362 7.09 -18.62 1.21
N LEU A 363 6.51 -17.94 2.20
CA LEU A 363 7.03 -17.98 3.57
C LEU A 363 6.87 -19.37 4.20
N LYS A 364 5.73 -20.07 4.00
CA LYS A 364 5.52 -21.44 4.49
C LYS A 364 6.59 -22.41 3.97
N LEU A 365 6.96 -22.29 2.69
CA LEU A 365 8.02 -23.09 2.10
C LEU A 365 9.38 -22.87 2.81
N LYS A 366 9.67 -21.65 3.26
CA LYS A 366 10.93 -21.35 3.97
C LYS A 366 10.93 -21.78 5.44
N VAL A 367 9.76 -21.78 6.10
CA VAL A 367 9.65 -22.26 7.50
C VAL A 367 9.39 -23.76 7.62
N GLY A 368 9.32 -24.48 6.50
CA GLY A 368 9.12 -25.95 6.50
C GLY A 368 7.74 -26.41 6.97
N ARG A 369 6.70 -25.62 6.68
CA ARG A 369 5.31 -25.87 7.07
C ARG A 369 4.34 -25.94 5.89
#